data_c766038a8083b810bbaa3c9ef700bb81
#
_entry.id   c766038a8083b810bbaa3c9ef700bb81
#
_cell.length_a   1.000
_cell.length_b   1.000
_cell.length_c   1.000
_cell.angle_alpha   90.00
_cell.angle_beta   90.00
_cell.angle_gamma   90.00
#
_symmetry.space_group_name_H-M   'P 1'
#
loop_
_entity.id
_entity.type
_entity.pdbx_description
1 polymer ?
#
loop_
_entity_poly.entity_id
_entity_poly.type
_entity_poly.pdbx_seq_one_letter_code
_entity_poly.pdbx_strand_id
1 'polypeptide(L)'
;MNTSNEILIESAQLDLLVTEGVVDKAKGAFKTVIEKIKALFTKIANFVKEKLAKIDSDILEKAVDVIKGVSGSFKLEGDIYFMSASVVIAKILAGLHALSAQVAKIPGMTEDKVKAFREKLLDWKDNFDNISDEAQKNVTSDIAAIGKGISSVLELIKKGASTVGSMASAGIDAAKQCSVKDVSAIHVQTVQLYSSLVAKLLAKLNWLKAKAKSIASKAVSAVKRA
;
A
#
# COMPACT_ATOMS: atom_id res chain seq x y z
N MET A 1 16.09 10.44 -1.21
CA MET A 1 14.61 10.43 -1.11
C MET A 1 14.15 9.00 -0.97
N ASN A 2 13.07 8.72 -0.21
CA ASN A 2 12.56 7.36 -0.07
C ASN A 2 11.71 7.03 -1.31
N THR A 3 11.97 5.91 -1.99
CA THR A 3 11.28 5.49 -3.22
C THR A 3 9.74 5.45 -3.07
N SER A 4 9.23 5.14 -1.87
CA SER A 4 7.79 5.22 -1.60
C SER A 4 7.25 6.65 -1.73
N ASN A 5 7.99 7.65 -1.28
CA ASN A 5 7.59 9.05 -1.42
C ASN A 5 7.65 9.51 -2.88
N GLU A 6 8.63 9.03 -3.65
CA GLU A 6 8.70 9.32 -5.09
C GLU A 6 7.49 8.75 -5.83
N ILE A 7 7.10 7.51 -5.52
CA ILE A 7 5.90 6.89 -6.09
C ILE A 7 4.64 7.70 -5.77
N LEU A 8 4.50 8.19 -4.52
CA LEU A 8 3.36 9.03 -4.12
C LEU A 8 3.35 10.38 -4.83
N ILE A 9 4.52 11.02 -4.98
CA ILE A 9 4.66 12.29 -5.70
C ILE A 9 4.31 12.10 -7.17
N GLU A 10 4.81 11.07 -7.84
CA GLU A 10 4.48 10.77 -9.24
C GLU A 10 2.97 10.47 -9.41
N SER A 11 2.37 9.77 -8.45
CA SER A 11 0.93 9.53 -8.44
C SER A 11 0.14 10.84 -8.33
N ALA A 12 0.53 11.74 -7.41
CA ALA A 12 -0.10 13.04 -7.24
C ALA A 12 0.06 13.95 -8.48
N GLN A 13 1.22 13.89 -9.14
CA GLN A 13 1.45 14.63 -10.40
C GLN A 13 0.56 14.11 -11.55
N LEU A 14 0.27 12.81 -11.58
CA LEU A 14 -0.70 12.28 -12.53
C LEU A 14 -2.11 12.77 -12.24
N ASP A 15 -2.51 12.83 -10.95
CA ASP A 15 -3.81 13.38 -10.54
C ASP A 15 -3.99 14.82 -11.01
N LEU A 16 -2.95 15.62 -10.89
CA LEU A 16 -2.96 17.02 -11.33
C LEU A 16 -3.15 17.14 -12.84
N LEU A 17 -2.37 16.37 -13.64
CA LEU A 17 -2.45 16.40 -15.10
C LEU A 17 -3.84 16.05 -15.65
N VAL A 18 -4.54 15.14 -14.98
CA VAL A 18 -5.89 14.74 -15.40
C VAL A 18 -6.94 15.74 -14.94
N THR A 19 -6.81 16.28 -13.72
CA THR A 19 -7.73 17.25 -13.14
C THR A 19 -7.69 18.59 -13.89
N GLU A 20 -6.54 19.00 -14.41
CA GLU A 20 -6.38 20.22 -15.18
C GLU A 20 -6.95 20.15 -16.61
N GLY A 21 -7.58 19.04 -17.00
CA GLY A 21 -8.21 18.87 -18.30
C GLY A 21 -7.22 18.86 -19.48
N VAL A 22 -5.94 18.69 -19.21
CA VAL A 22 -4.89 18.59 -20.24
C VAL A 22 -5.14 17.38 -21.14
N VAL A 23 -5.83 16.37 -20.61
CA VAL A 23 -6.13 15.11 -21.30
C VAL A 23 -7.25 15.28 -22.32
N ASP A 24 -8.20 16.19 -22.09
CA ASP A 24 -9.36 16.39 -22.98
C ASP A 24 -9.04 17.12 -24.29
N LYS A 25 -7.88 17.77 -24.37
CA LYS A 25 -7.54 18.69 -25.47
C LYS A 25 -6.64 18.12 -26.57
N ALA A 26 -6.00 16.95 -26.39
CA ALA A 26 -5.11 16.41 -27.41
C ALA A 26 -4.90 14.89 -27.32
N LYS A 27 -5.10 14.16 -28.43
CA LYS A 27 -4.82 12.71 -28.52
C LYS A 27 -3.40 12.29 -28.08
N GLY A 28 -2.42 13.21 -28.19
CA GLY A 28 -1.05 12.99 -27.73
C GLY A 28 -0.91 12.95 -26.20
N ALA A 29 -1.71 13.73 -25.47
CA ALA A 29 -1.68 13.78 -24.02
C ALA A 29 -2.16 12.45 -23.38
N PHE A 30 -3.17 11.79 -23.96
CA PHE A 30 -3.62 10.46 -23.51
C PHE A 30 -2.50 9.41 -23.54
N LYS A 31 -1.75 9.36 -24.64
CA LYS A 31 -0.62 8.44 -24.76
C LYS A 31 0.41 8.68 -23.66
N THR A 32 0.74 9.94 -23.40
CA THR A 32 1.68 10.32 -22.35
C THR A 32 1.20 9.92 -20.97
N VAL A 33 -0.09 10.11 -20.66
CA VAL A 33 -0.68 9.72 -19.37
C VAL A 33 -0.65 8.19 -19.20
N ILE A 34 -1.04 7.43 -20.22
CA ILE A 34 -1.00 5.96 -20.19
C ILE A 34 0.43 5.45 -19.94
N GLU A 35 1.43 6.02 -20.63
CA GLU A 35 2.84 5.62 -20.43
C GLU A 35 3.34 5.98 -19.02
N LYS A 36 2.93 7.11 -18.46
CA LYS A 36 3.25 7.48 -17.07
C LYS A 36 2.60 6.53 -16.06
N ILE A 37 1.32 6.16 -16.25
CA ILE A 37 0.63 5.19 -15.39
C ILE A 37 1.37 3.83 -15.44
N LYS A 38 1.73 3.37 -16.62
CA LYS A 38 2.49 2.13 -16.81
C LYS A 38 3.87 2.18 -16.13
N ALA A 39 4.58 3.30 -16.26
CA ALA A 39 5.86 3.51 -15.60
C ALA A 39 5.71 3.49 -14.07
N LEU A 40 4.68 4.13 -13.52
CA LEU A 40 4.37 4.13 -12.10
C LEU A 40 4.11 2.72 -11.57
N PHE A 41 3.26 1.93 -12.23
CA PHE A 41 3.03 0.54 -11.83
C PHE A 41 4.28 -0.33 -11.94
N THR A 42 5.10 -0.12 -12.96
CA THR A 42 6.39 -0.81 -13.10
C THR A 42 7.33 -0.49 -11.94
N LYS A 43 7.39 0.78 -11.53
CA LYS A 43 8.17 1.23 -10.37
C LYS A 43 7.68 0.59 -9.08
N ILE A 44 6.35 0.53 -8.88
CA ILE A 44 5.74 -0.17 -7.73
C ILE A 44 6.11 -1.65 -7.72
N ALA A 45 5.99 -2.35 -8.84
CA ALA A 45 6.32 -3.77 -8.95
C ALA A 45 7.81 -4.04 -8.63
N ASN A 46 8.70 -3.21 -9.13
CA ASN A 46 10.13 -3.32 -8.86
C ASN A 46 10.45 -3.05 -7.38
N PHE A 47 9.84 -2.03 -6.78
CA PHE A 47 10.00 -1.75 -5.35
C PHE A 47 9.57 -2.94 -4.50
N VAL A 48 8.43 -3.57 -4.82
CA VAL A 48 7.95 -4.77 -4.13
C VAL A 48 8.99 -5.90 -4.21
N LYS A 49 9.50 -6.16 -5.42
CA LYS A 49 10.50 -7.22 -5.63
C LYS A 49 11.80 -6.98 -4.89
N GLU A 50 12.29 -5.75 -4.88
CA GLU A 50 13.61 -5.42 -4.36
C GLU A 50 13.62 -5.13 -2.87
N LYS A 51 12.60 -4.47 -2.35
CA LYS A 51 12.60 -3.89 -1.00
C LYS A 51 11.58 -4.50 -0.07
N LEU A 52 10.39 -4.83 -0.56
CA LEU A 52 9.31 -5.30 0.29
C LEU A 52 9.26 -6.83 0.38
N ALA A 53 9.49 -7.55 -0.73
CA ALA A 53 9.57 -9.00 -0.74
C ALA A 53 10.81 -9.52 0.00
N LYS A 54 11.93 -8.80 -0.08
CA LYS A 54 13.11 -9.01 0.78
C LYS A 54 12.86 -8.39 2.15
N ILE A 55 11.90 -8.90 2.87
CA ILE A 55 11.78 -8.57 4.28
C ILE A 55 13.01 -9.18 4.94
N ASP A 56 13.77 -8.34 5.70
CA ASP A 56 14.74 -8.88 6.67
C ASP A 56 13.94 -9.63 7.73
N SER A 57 13.37 -10.77 7.34
CA SER A 57 12.61 -11.66 8.21
C SER A 57 13.46 -12.01 9.41
N ASP A 58 14.76 -12.15 9.21
CA ASP A 58 15.73 -12.52 10.22
C ASP A 58 15.71 -11.61 11.47
N ILE A 59 15.55 -10.30 11.30
CA ILE A 59 15.51 -9.39 12.44
C ILE A 59 14.21 -9.54 13.22
N LEU A 60 13.07 -9.64 12.51
CA LEU A 60 11.77 -9.77 13.15
C LEU A 60 11.55 -11.17 13.73
N GLU A 61 11.98 -12.21 13.04
CA GLU A 61 11.92 -13.60 13.49
C GLU A 61 12.82 -13.81 14.71
N LYS A 62 14.05 -13.32 14.69
CA LYS A 62 14.95 -13.32 15.85
C LYS A 62 14.36 -12.54 17.03
N ALA A 63 13.69 -11.41 16.80
CA ALA A 63 13.03 -10.67 17.87
C ALA A 63 11.88 -11.46 18.49
N VAL A 64 11.07 -12.13 17.68
CA VAL A 64 10.00 -13.00 18.15
C VAL A 64 10.56 -14.16 18.97
N ASP A 65 11.64 -14.78 18.53
CA ASP A 65 12.28 -15.90 19.24
C ASP A 65 12.89 -15.47 20.57
N VAL A 66 13.50 -14.28 20.65
CA VAL A 66 14.01 -13.71 21.91
C VAL A 66 12.88 -13.40 22.89
N ILE A 67 11.72 -12.96 22.38
CA ILE A 67 10.55 -12.63 23.17
C ILE A 67 9.79 -13.89 23.66
N LYS A 68 9.86 -14.98 22.89
CA LYS A 68 9.22 -16.24 23.28
C LYS A 68 9.73 -16.75 24.62
N GLY A 69 8.80 -17.04 25.54
CA GLY A 69 9.12 -17.58 26.85
C GLY A 69 9.52 -16.56 27.89
N VAL A 70 9.56 -15.29 27.56
CA VAL A 70 9.81 -14.20 28.52
C VAL A 70 8.47 -13.67 29.02
N SER A 71 8.32 -13.54 30.34
CA SER A 71 7.17 -12.90 30.99
C SER A 71 7.58 -11.50 31.48
N GLY A 72 6.67 -10.56 31.40
CA GLY A 72 6.87 -9.20 31.88
C GLY A 72 6.06 -8.18 31.09
N SER A 73 6.13 -6.93 31.52
CA SER A 73 5.49 -5.81 30.84
C SER A 73 6.41 -4.62 30.73
N PHE A 74 6.29 -3.86 29.67
CA PHE A 74 6.99 -2.59 29.48
C PHE A 74 6.15 -1.60 28.69
N LYS A 75 6.51 -0.33 28.73
CA LYS A 75 5.82 0.71 27.98
C LYS A 75 6.44 0.85 26.60
N LEU A 76 5.60 0.80 25.57
CA LEU A 76 5.96 1.14 24.20
C LEU A 76 5.08 2.30 23.72
N GLU A 77 5.72 3.36 23.27
CA GLU A 77 5.01 4.46 22.62
C GLU A 77 4.55 4.07 21.23
N GLY A 78 3.32 4.40 20.91
CA GLY A 78 2.76 4.19 19.59
C GLY A 78 2.29 2.77 19.28
N ASP A 79 2.21 1.91 20.26
CA ASP A 79 1.90 0.50 20.08
C ASP A 79 0.44 0.28 19.68
N ILE A 80 -0.51 0.98 20.32
CA ILE A 80 -1.94 0.90 19.98
C ILE A 80 -2.18 1.31 18.53
N TYR A 81 -1.59 2.42 18.09
CA TYR A 81 -1.75 2.91 16.73
C TYR A 81 -1.19 1.91 15.71
N PHE A 82 -0.01 1.35 15.99
CA PHE A 82 0.60 0.33 15.14
C PHE A 82 -0.32 -0.87 14.95
N MET A 83 -0.90 -1.40 16.03
CA MET A 83 -1.82 -2.54 15.98
C MET A 83 -3.13 -2.18 15.27
N SER A 84 -3.72 -1.05 15.57
CA SER A 84 -4.94 -0.58 14.92
C SER A 84 -4.73 -0.33 13.42
N ALA A 85 -3.66 0.33 13.05
CA ALA A 85 -3.30 0.57 11.65
C ALA A 85 -3.10 -0.73 10.88
N SER A 86 -2.48 -1.75 11.48
CA SER A 86 -2.28 -3.05 10.84
C SER A 86 -3.60 -3.75 10.51
N VAL A 87 -4.60 -3.68 11.40
CA VAL A 87 -5.94 -4.24 11.17
C VAL A 87 -6.66 -3.51 10.03
N VAL A 88 -6.61 -2.18 10.02
CA VAL A 88 -7.24 -1.39 8.95
C VAL A 88 -6.57 -1.67 7.61
N ILE A 89 -5.23 -1.70 7.56
CA ILE A 89 -4.49 -2.00 6.34
C ILE A 89 -4.81 -3.42 5.83
N ALA A 90 -4.98 -4.40 6.72
CA ALA A 90 -5.37 -5.75 6.32
C ALA A 90 -6.75 -5.77 5.62
N LYS A 91 -7.72 -5.02 6.14
CA LYS A 91 -9.05 -4.88 5.51
C LYS A 91 -8.99 -4.21 4.15
N ILE A 92 -8.24 -3.10 4.05
CA ILE A 92 -8.05 -2.37 2.79
C ILE A 92 -7.35 -3.27 1.77
N LEU A 93 -6.30 -3.98 2.15
CA LEU A 93 -5.58 -4.91 1.30
C LEU A 93 -6.51 -5.98 0.72
N ALA A 94 -7.35 -6.60 1.55
CA ALA A 94 -8.30 -7.61 1.11
C ALA A 94 -9.32 -7.05 0.11
N GLY A 95 -9.85 -5.86 0.36
CA GLY A 95 -10.80 -5.19 -0.53
C GLY A 95 -10.18 -4.80 -1.87
N LEU A 96 -8.99 -4.20 -1.87
CA LEU A 96 -8.29 -3.84 -3.09
C LEU A 96 -7.86 -5.07 -3.91
N HIS A 97 -7.44 -6.13 -3.24
CA HIS A 97 -7.14 -7.39 -3.92
C HIS A 97 -8.36 -7.94 -4.66
N ALA A 98 -9.53 -7.93 -4.04
CA ALA A 98 -10.78 -8.35 -4.66
C ALA A 98 -11.16 -7.48 -5.89
N LEU A 99 -10.77 -6.20 -5.89
CA LEU A 99 -11.00 -5.28 -7.00
C LEU A 99 -9.97 -5.37 -8.13
N SER A 100 -8.78 -5.90 -7.88
CA SER A 100 -7.66 -5.92 -8.83
C SER A 100 -7.99 -6.60 -10.16
N ALA A 101 -8.77 -7.70 -10.11
CA ALA A 101 -9.22 -8.40 -11.32
C ALA A 101 -10.16 -7.56 -12.21
N GLN A 102 -10.81 -6.53 -11.65
CA GLN A 102 -11.68 -5.63 -12.39
C GLN A 102 -10.89 -4.57 -13.15
N VAL A 103 -9.74 -4.14 -12.60
CA VAL A 103 -8.84 -3.18 -13.25
C VAL A 103 -8.33 -3.71 -14.60
N ALA A 104 -7.94 -4.96 -14.68
CA ALA A 104 -7.48 -5.57 -15.93
C ALA A 104 -8.57 -5.60 -17.03
N LYS A 105 -9.84 -5.47 -16.65
CA LYS A 105 -10.99 -5.47 -17.57
C LYS A 105 -11.47 -4.07 -17.96
N ILE A 106 -10.92 -3.01 -17.38
CA ILE A 106 -11.35 -1.62 -17.63
C ILE A 106 -11.43 -1.31 -19.14
N PRO A 107 -10.44 -1.68 -19.98
CA PRO A 107 -10.50 -1.40 -21.41
C PRO A 107 -11.68 -2.02 -22.15
N GLY A 108 -12.24 -3.10 -21.63
CA GLY A 108 -13.41 -3.79 -22.21
C GLY A 108 -14.75 -3.46 -21.54
N MET A 109 -14.74 -2.60 -20.48
CA MET A 109 -15.97 -2.24 -19.78
C MET A 109 -16.70 -1.08 -20.44
N THR A 110 -18.03 -1.05 -20.28
CA THR A 110 -18.85 0.13 -20.60
C THR A 110 -18.50 1.28 -19.64
N GLU A 111 -18.73 2.50 -20.09
CA GLU A 111 -18.43 3.70 -19.31
C GLU A 111 -19.13 3.72 -17.96
N ASP A 112 -20.40 3.30 -17.89
CA ASP A 112 -21.16 3.20 -16.65
C ASP A 112 -20.53 2.22 -15.64
N LYS A 113 -20.04 1.08 -16.12
CA LYS A 113 -19.36 0.10 -15.26
C LYS A 113 -18.03 0.65 -14.75
N VAL A 114 -17.31 1.42 -15.55
CA VAL A 114 -16.07 2.06 -15.14
C VAL A 114 -16.35 3.17 -14.12
N LYS A 115 -17.40 3.96 -14.29
CA LYS A 115 -17.86 4.96 -13.31
C LYS A 115 -18.18 4.31 -11.95
N ALA A 116 -19.02 3.27 -11.96
CA ALA A 116 -19.36 2.53 -10.75
C ALA A 116 -18.15 1.90 -10.07
N PHE A 117 -17.18 1.43 -10.84
CA PHE A 117 -15.93 0.91 -10.29
C PHE A 117 -15.06 2.02 -9.69
N ARG A 118 -14.99 3.19 -10.34
CA ARG A 118 -14.29 4.37 -9.83
C ARG A 118 -14.87 4.85 -8.50
N GLU A 119 -16.18 4.84 -8.33
CA GLU A 119 -16.82 5.19 -7.06
C GLU A 119 -16.35 4.28 -5.93
N LYS A 120 -16.28 2.98 -6.16
CA LYS A 120 -15.71 2.04 -5.17
C LYS A 120 -14.25 2.36 -4.82
N LEU A 121 -13.46 2.75 -5.80
CA LEU A 121 -12.07 3.14 -5.54
C LEU A 121 -11.97 4.44 -4.74
N LEU A 122 -12.92 5.36 -4.92
CA LEU A 122 -13.00 6.60 -4.10
C LEU A 122 -13.33 6.27 -2.65
N ASP A 123 -14.25 5.35 -2.38
CA ASP A 123 -14.54 4.88 -1.02
C ASP A 123 -13.27 4.30 -0.35
N TRP A 124 -12.46 3.55 -1.09
CA TRP A 124 -11.19 3.04 -0.59
C TRP A 124 -10.14 4.14 -0.38
N LYS A 125 -10.14 5.17 -1.21
CA LYS A 125 -9.29 6.35 -1.02
C LYS A 125 -9.62 7.04 0.28
N ASP A 126 -10.90 7.27 0.57
CA ASP A 126 -11.35 7.90 1.80
C ASP A 126 -10.96 7.06 3.04
N ASN A 127 -11.07 5.74 2.95
CA ASN A 127 -10.58 4.85 4.00
C ASN A 127 -9.07 5.00 4.26
N PHE A 128 -8.26 5.18 3.21
CA PHE A 128 -6.83 5.46 3.38
C PHE A 128 -6.56 6.81 4.02
N ASP A 129 -7.30 7.84 3.60
CA ASP A 129 -7.12 9.21 4.08
C ASP A 129 -7.59 9.33 5.55
N ASN A 130 -8.55 8.49 5.96
CA ASN A 130 -9.03 8.39 7.35
C ASN A 130 -8.17 7.48 8.27
N ILE A 131 -7.14 6.81 7.76
CA ILE A 131 -6.12 6.18 8.62
C ILE A 131 -5.28 7.31 9.21
N SER A 132 -5.81 7.91 10.28
CA SER A 132 -5.24 9.10 10.88
C SER A 132 -3.91 8.83 11.57
N ASP A 133 -3.10 9.86 11.65
CA ASP A 133 -1.90 9.91 12.47
C ASP A 133 -2.27 10.35 13.91
N GLU A 134 -3.39 9.84 14.45
CA GLU A 134 -3.86 10.20 15.78
C GLU A 134 -2.78 10.01 16.83
N ALA A 135 -2.71 10.97 17.73
CA ALA A 135 -1.75 11.02 18.81
C ALA A 135 -1.75 9.73 19.62
N GLN A 136 -0.58 9.17 19.81
CA GLN A 136 -0.39 7.88 20.44
C GLN A 136 -0.09 8.05 21.91
N LYS A 137 -0.77 7.24 22.70
CA LYS A 137 -0.54 7.20 24.15
C LYS A 137 0.43 6.07 24.47
N ASN A 138 1.22 6.27 25.50
CA ASN A 138 2.04 5.21 26.07
C ASN A 138 1.17 4.06 26.56
N VAL A 139 1.51 2.85 26.14
CA VAL A 139 0.79 1.62 26.52
C VAL A 139 1.76 0.71 27.24
N THR A 140 1.30 0.10 28.31
CA THR A 140 1.98 -1.03 28.93
C THR A 140 1.43 -2.30 28.31
N SER A 141 2.28 -3.09 27.67
CA SER A 141 1.90 -4.31 26.99
C SER A 141 2.68 -5.50 27.54
N ASP A 142 2.03 -6.66 27.58
CA ASP A 142 2.72 -7.92 27.84
C ASP A 142 3.69 -8.23 26.68
N ILE A 143 4.91 -8.64 27.02
CA ILE A 143 5.96 -8.98 26.05
C ILE A 143 5.48 -10.08 25.09
N ALA A 144 4.76 -11.07 25.59
CA ALA A 144 4.21 -12.13 24.75
C ALA A 144 3.16 -11.62 23.74
N ALA A 145 2.33 -10.64 24.13
CA ALA A 145 1.38 -9.99 23.24
C ALA A 145 2.08 -9.19 22.13
N ILE A 146 3.17 -8.53 22.46
CA ILE A 146 4.02 -7.81 21.48
C ILE A 146 4.62 -8.79 20.48
N GLY A 147 5.15 -9.92 20.92
CA GLY A 147 5.69 -10.96 20.05
C GLY A 147 4.66 -11.47 19.05
N LYS A 148 3.42 -11.75 19.52
CA LYS A 148 2.30 -12.13 18.63
C LYS A 148 1.94 -11.01 17.64
N GLY A 149 1.92 -9.76 18.10
CA GLY A 149 1.65 -8.59 17.27
C GLY A 149 2.69 -8.41 16.15
N ILE A 150 3.97 -8.56 16.46
CA ILE A 150 5.07 -8.50 15.48
C ILE A 150 4.92 -9.63 14.45
N SER A 151 4.63 -10.86 14.87
CA SER A 151 4.41 -11.99 13.96
C SER A 151 3.24 -11.74 13.01
N SER A 152 2.11 -11.27 13.52
CA SER A 152 0.92 -10.97 12.70
C SER A 152 1.21 -9.87 11.66
N VAL A 153 1.98 -8.85 12.05
CA VAL A 153 2.37 -7.78 11.13
C VAL A 153 3.36 -8.29 10.08
N LEU A 154 4.28 -9.17 10.45
CA LEU A 154 5.21 -9.79 9.50
C LEU A 154 4.47 -10.57 8.42
N GLU A 155 3.47 -11.38 8.81
CA GLU A 155 2.61 -12.10 7.86
C GLU A 155 1.81 -11.14 6.96
N LEU A 156 1.26 -10.07 7.54
CA LEU A 156 0.54 -9.04 6.79
C LEU A 156 1.45 -8.38 5.74
N ILE A 157 2.70 -8.07 6.09
CA ILE A 157 3.67 -7.47 5.16
C ILE A 157 4.01 -8.45 4.04
N LYS A 158 4.28 -9.73 4.36
CA LYS A 158 4.55 -10.78 3.36
C LYS A 158 3.39 -10.93 2.37
N LYS A 159 2.17 -11.08 2.89
CA LYS A 159 0.94 -11.18 2.09
C LYS A 159 0.68 -9.89 1.31
N GLY A 160 0.88 -8.74 1.95
CA GLY A 160 0.71 -7.43 1.34
C GLY A 160 1.67 -7.21 0.18
N ALA A 161 2.94 -7.59 0.31
CA ALA A 161 3.93 -7.48 -0.75
C ALA A 161 3.51 -8.28 -1.99
N SER A 162 3.10 -9.54 -1.80
CA SER A 162 2.60 -10.39 -2.90
C SER A 162 1.36 -9.79 -3.57
N THR A 163 0.40 -9.31 -2.77
CA THR A 163 -0.82 -8.70 -3.28
C THR A 163 -0.54 -7.41 -4.05
N VAL A 164 0.28 -6.51 -3.52
CA VAL A 164 0.66 -5.26 -4.21
C VAL A 164 1.39 -5.57 -5.52
N GLY A 165 2.21 -6.61 -5.56
CA GLY A 165 2.85 -7.08 -6.79
C GLY A 165 1.83 -7.50 -7.85
N SER A 166 0.82 -8.27 -7.47
CA SER A 166 -0.27 -8.69 -8.36
C SER A 166 -1.13 -7.52 -8.82
N MET A 167 -1.43 -6.58 -7.90
CA MET A 167 -2.17 -5.36 -8.21
C MET A 167 -1.42 -4.46 -9.19
N ALA A 168 -0.10 -4.32 -9.04
CA ALA A 168 0.74 -3.57 -9.96
C ALA A 168 0.76 -4.23 -11.36
N SER A 169 0.84 -5.56 -11.45
CA SER A 169 0.75 -6.28 -12.73
C SER A 169 -0.59 -6.04 -13.42
N ALA A 170 -1.71 -6.13 -12.69
CA ALA A 170 -3.04 -5.84 -13.23
C ALA A 170 -3.14 -4.40 -13.77
N GLY A 171 -2.55 -3.43 -13.06
CA GLY A 171 -2.48 -2.02 -13.51
C GLY A 171 -1.64 -1.83 -14.77
N ILE A 172 -0.50 -2.51 -14.89
CA ILE A 172 0.33 -2.50 -16.09
C ILE A 172 -0.46 -3.07 -17.29
N ASP A 173 -1.16 -4.18 -17.10
CA ASP A 173 -1.90 -4.82 -18.17
C ASP A 173 -3.10 -3.98 -18.61
N ALA A 174 -3.82 -3.35 -17.68
CA ALA A 174 -4.86 -2.39 -17.99
C ALA A 174 -4.30 -1.20 -18.80
N ALA A 175 -3.18 -0.62 -18.36
CA ALA A 175 -2.55 0.49 -19.06
C ALA A 175 -2.06 0.11 -20.48
N LYS A 176 -1.54 -1.11 -20.67
CA LYS A 176 -1.12 -1.59 -22.00
C LYS A 176 -2.28 -1.75 -22.97
N GLN A 177 -3.45 -2.15 -22.47
CA GLN A 177 -4.65 -2.39 -23.28
C GLN A 177 -5.41 -1.09 -23.60
N CYS A 178 -5.14 -0.01 -22.85
CA CYS A 178 -5.73 1.30 -23.12
C CYS A 178 -5.15 1.88 -24.41
N SER A 179 -5.93 1.86 -25.49
CA SER A 179 -5.57 2.52 -26.75
C SER A 179 -6.13 3.94 -26.80
N VAL A 180 -5.41 4.84 -27.45
CA VAL A 180 -5.81 6.26 -27.60
C VAL A 180 -7.13 6.42 -28.38
N LYS A 181 -7.56 5.39 -29.13
CA LYS A 181 -8.75 5.47 -30.00
C LYS A 181 -10.04 5.11 -29.28
N ASP A 182 -9.97 4.22 -28.27
CA ASP A 182 -11.13 3.53 -27.72
C ASP A 182 -11.40 3.85 -26.26
N VAL A 183 -10.53 4.66 -25.63
CA VAL A 183 -10.59 4.90 -24.18
C VAL A 183 -11.05 6.31 -23.88
N SER A 184 -12.13 6.42 -23.11
CA SER A 184 -12.59 7.71 -22.57
C SER A 184 -11.64 8.22 -21.46
N ALA A 185 -11.70 9.52 -21.19
CA ALA A 185 -10.95 10.12 -20.06
C ALA A 185 -11.24 9.41 -18.74
N ILE A 186 -12.48 8.93 -18.54
CA ILE A 186 -12.89 8.26 -17.30
C ILE A 186 -12.17 6.91 -17.10
N HIS A 187 -11.85 6.19 -18.17
CA HIS A 187 -11.05 4.96 -18.08
C HIS A 187 -9.64 5.27 -17.58
N VAL A 188 -9.02 6.30 -18.14
CA VAL A 188 -7.67 6.74 -17.75
C VAL A 188 -7.66 7.20 -16.29
N GLN A 189 -8.63 8.02 -15.89
CA GLN A 189 -8.77 8.50 -14.51
C GLN A 189 -8.97 7.34 -13.52
N THR A 190 -9.69 6.30 -13.92
CA THR A 190 -9.93 5.12 -13.07
C THR A 190 -8.66 4.30 -12.86
N VAL A 191 -7.88 4.05 -13.91
CA VAL A 191 -6.59 3.35 -13.79
C VAL A 191 -5.62 4.18 -12.94
N GLN A 192 -5.63 5.49 -13.09
CA GLN A 192 -4.82 6.40 -12.31
C GLN A 192 -5.19 6.40 -10.82
N LEU A 193 -6.49 6.47 -10.49
CA LEU A 193 -6.95 6.37 -9.10
C LEU A 193 -6.52 5.05 -8.47
N TYR A 194 -6.62 3.95 -9.22
CA TYR A 194 -6.14 2.64 -8.76
C TYR A 194 -4.63 2.65 -8.51
N SER A 195 -3.82 3.26 -9.39
CA SER A 195 -2.37 3.36 -9.19
C SER A 195 -2.02 4.14 -7.93
N SER A 196 -2.74 5.23 -7.67
CA SER A 196 -2.59 6.04 -6.46
C SER A 196 -2.88 5.23 -5.19
N LEU A 197 -3.96 4.45 -5.19
CA LEU A 197 -4.32 3.58 -4.06
C LEU A 197 -3.28 2.48 -3.82
N VAL A 198 -2.77 1.86 -4.89
CA VAL A 198 -1.71 0.86 -4.78
C VAL A 198 -0.43 1.47 -4.23
N ALA A 199 -0.06 2.68 -4.67
CA ALA A 199 1.09 3.42 -4.15
C ALA A 199 0.93 3.77 -2.66
N LYS A 200 -0.26 4.23 -2.24
CA LYS A 200 -0.57 4.49 -0.83
C LYS A 200 -0.48 3.22 0.03
N LEU A 201 -1.03 2.11 -0.45
CA LEU A 201 -0.92 0.82 0.22
C LEU A 201 0.54 0.39 0.38
N LEU A 202 1.33 0.51 -0.67
CA LEU A 202 2.76 0.22 -0.64
C LEU A 202 3.50 1.06 0.40
N ALA A 203 3.22 2.35 0.47
CA ALA A 203 3.80 3.25 1.46
C ALA A 203 3.43 2.85 2.89
N LYS A 204 2.18 2.47 3.14
CA LYS A 204 1.73 2.00 4.46
C LYS A 204 2.35 0.66 4.85
N LEU A 205 2.49 -0.29 3.93
CA LEU A 205 3.19 -1.55 4.18
C LEU A 205 4.68 -1.33 4.51
N ASN A 206 5.34 -0.40 3.80
CA ASN A 206 6.72 -0.04 4.09
C ASN A 206 6.86 0.66 5.45
N TRP A 207 5.92 1.52 5.82
CA TRP A 207 5.84 2.12 7.14
C TRP A 207 5.64 1.07 8.24
N LEU A 208 4.71 0.10 8.05
CA LEU A 208 4.51 -1.01 8.99
C LEU A 208 5.79 -1.82 9.19
N LYS A 209 6.52 -2.11 8.12
CA LYS A 209 7.81 -2.81 8.18
C LYS A 209 8.81 -2.05 9.06
N ALA A 210 8.95 -0.74 8.84
CA ALA A 210 9.86 0.10 9.60
C ALA A 210 9.45 0.18 11.08
N LYS A 211 8.16 0.31 11.36
CA LYS A 211 7.63 0.37 12.72
C LYS A 211 7.80 -0.95 13.46
N ALA A 212 7.52 -2.09 12.79
CA ALA A 212 7.75 -3.42 13.35
C ALA A 212 9.21 -3.64 13.75
N LYS A 213 10.16 -3.23 12.90
CA LYS A 213 11.59 -3.29 13.22
C LYS A 213 11.95 -2.45 14.47
N SER A 214 11.41 -1.25 14.57
CA SER A 214 11.63 -0.37 15.72
C SER A 214 11.10 -0.98 17.02
N ILE A 215 9.88 -1.51 16.99
CA ILE A 215 9.26 -2.17 18.15
C ILE A 215 10.03 -3.43 18.54
N ALA A 216 10.41 -4.25 17.58
CA ALA A 216 11.21 -5.45 17.80
C ALA A 216 12.55 -5.14 18.48
N SER A 217 13.26 -4.12 18.02
CA SER A 217 14.53 -3.69 18.62
C SER A 217 14.36 -3.20 20.06
N LYS A 218 13.30 -2.44 20.34
CA LYS A 218 12.99 -1.97 21.71
C LYS A 218 12.64 -3.14 22.63
N ALA A 219 11.83 -4.10 22.16
CA ALA A 219 11.45 -5.27 22.92
C ALA A 219 12.66 -6.16 23.26
N VAL A 220 13.52 -6.44 22.28
CA VAL A 220 14.77 -7.20 22.52
C VAL A 220 15.69 -6.48 23.52
N SER A 221 15.77 -5.15 23.44
CA SER A 221 16.59 -4.38 24.39
C SER A 221 16.00 -4.38 25.80
N ALA A 222 14.68 -4.37 25.95
CA ALA A 222 14.01 -4.49 27.23
C ALA A 222 14.25 -5.87 27.88
N VAL A 223 14.11 -6.93 27.10
CA VAL A 223 14.35 -8.32 27.57
C VAL A 223 15.81 -8.52 28.01
N LYS A 224 16.78 -7.91 27.35
CA LYS A 224 18.21 -8.04 27.73
C LYS A 224 18.59 -7.26 28.98
N ARG A 225 17.77 -6.33 29.44
CA ARG A 225 18.00 -5.50 30.64
C ARG A 225 17.28 -6.06 31.87
N ALA A 226 16.33 -6.94 31.66
CA ALA A 226 15.58 -7.63 32.73
C ALA A 226 16.30 -8.90 33.18
#